data_6cc0e30859c4367caa76b66656494ab0
#
_entry.id   6cc0e30859c4367caa76b66656494ab0
#
_cell.length_a   1.000
_cell.length_b   1.000
_cell.length_c   1.000
_cell.angle_alpha   90.00
_cell.angle_beta   90.00
_cell.angle_gamma   90.00
#
_symmetry.space_group_name_H-M   'P 1'
#
loop_
_entity.id
_entity.type
_entity.pdbx_description
1 polymer ?
#
loop_
_entity_poly.entity_id
_entity_poly.type
_entity_poly.pdbx_seq_one_letter_code
_entity_poly.pdbx_strand_id
1 'polypeptide(L)'
;MNKASNNKIVRIGMVNFINTAPIYETWKTRSHPENWHVVEAPPSTLNQMLADGELDLGFVSSYEYGVRPEKYRILPDLSISANGPVGSVFLFSRIDPKLLDNHTILLSGQSETSIALVKIILEKFYRVQPSYIVGNVNGEKANEASGILAIGDEALRLSASGEFQYQLDLGEVWCNYTDLPFVFAICAVREEFCMENAEIVDAIHEEFLFCKGEGRQALESICLQVAPRIPMHPDECYVYLRAIKYGLGDRKQLALEKYYNYLIERGEGSALSVPLQFF
;
A
#
# COMPACT_ATOMS: atom_id res chain seq x y z
N MET A 1 8.50 -15.95 -39.87
CA MET A 1 7.39 -16.36 -39.04
C MET A 1 6.85 -15.09 -38.38
N ASN A 2 5.66 -14.63 -38.83
CA ASN A 2 5.01 -13.45 -38.24
C ASN A 2 4.66 -13.74 -36.77
N LYS A 3 5.32 -13.07 -35.82
CA LYS A 3 4.76 -12.93 -34.49
C LYS A 3 3.47 -12.14 -34.64
N ALA A 4 2.33 -12.81 -34.51
CA ALA A 4 1.08 -12.12 -34.33
C ALA A 4 1.31 -11.19 -33.11
N SER A 5 1.32 -9.88 -33.34
CA SER A 5 1.33 -8.89 -32.27
C SER A 5 0.09 -9.17 -31.43
N ASN A 6 0.31 -9.68 -30.23
CA ASN A 6 -0.79 -9.96 -29.29
C ASN A 6 -1.36 -8.59 -28.89
N ASN A 7 -2.41 -8.18 -29.58
CA ASN A 7 -3.03 -6.85 -29.46
C ASN A 7 -3.95 -6.78 -28.24
N LYS A 8 -3.73 -7.68 -27.25
CA LYS A 8 -4.52 -7.73 -26.03
C LYS A 8 -4.20 -6.49 -25.20
N ILE A 9 -5.20 -5.72 -24.84
CA ILE A 9 -5.06 -4.61 -23.91
C ILE A 9 -4.67 -5.19 -22.54
N VAL A 10 -3.65 -4.60 -21.93
CA VAL A 10 -3.18 -4.92 -20.58
C VAL A 10 -3.46 -3.74 -19.66
N ARG A 11 -4.21 -3.98 -18.61
CA ARG A 11 -4.65 -2.96 -17.66
C ARG A 11 -3.83 -3.07 -16.39
N ILE A 12 -3.05 -2.02 -16.12
CA ILE A 12 -2.02 -1.99 -15.09
C ILE A 12 -2.47 -1.02 -13.98
N GLY A 13 -2.69 -1.52 -12.77
CA GLY A 13 -3.07 -0.70 -11.63
C GLY A 13 -1.87 -0.01 -10.98
N MET A 14 -1.97 1.31 -10.75
CA MET A 14 -0.97 2.09 -10.05
C MET A 14 -1.62 2.94 -8.95
N VAL A 15 -1.10 2.83 -7.74
CA VAL A 15 -1.57 3.66 -6.61
C VAL A 15 -1.23 5.12 -6.87
N ASN A 16 -2.19 6.01 -6.69
CA ASN A 16 -2.09 7.44 -7.00
C ASN A 16 -1.50 8.30 -5.88
N PHE A 17 -0.80 7.70 -4.90
CA PHE A 17 -0.10 8.42 -3.84
C PHE A 17 1.36 8.69 -4.21
N ILE A 18 1.96 9.72 -3.61
CA ILE A 18 3.37 10.06 -3.91
C ILE A 18 4.36 8.95 -3.51
N ASN A 19 3.97 8.01 -2.64
CA ASN A 19 4.83 6.88 -2.26
C ASN A 19 5.19 5.95 -3.43
N THR A 20 4.44 6.00 -4.54
CA THR A 20 4.77 5.27 -5.78
C THR A 20 5.65 6.08 -6.73
N ALA A 21 5.87 7.36 -6.47
CA ALA A 21 6.53 8.28 -7.40
C ALA A 21 7.88 7.78 -7.94
N PRO A 22 8.79 7.17 -7.17
CA PRO A 22 10.05 6.67 -7.71
C PRO A 22 9.87 5.65 -8.85
N ILE A 23 8.83 4.81 -8.77
CA ILE A 23 8.52 3.84 -9.83
C ILE A 23 7.71 4.53 -10.94
N TYR A 24 6.63 5.23 -10.58
CA TYR A 24 5.66 5.69 -11.54
C TYR A 24 6.07 6.95 -12.32
N GLU A 25 6.77 7.91 -11.71
CA GLU A 25 7.30 9.05 -12.47
C GLU A 25 8.38 8.58 -13.47
N THR A 26 9.20 7.60 -13.10
CA THR A 26 10.15 6.97 -14.03
C THR A 26 9.41 6.24 -15.15
N TRP A 27 8.39 5.46 -14.83
CA TRP A 27 7.54 4.80 -15.82
C TRP A 27 7.00 5.79 -16.88
N LYS A 28 6.46 6.91 -16.46
CA LYS A 28 5.88 7.95 -17.35
C LYS A 28 6.88 8.58 -18.31
N THR A 29 8.18 8.50 -18.05
CA THR A 29 9.23 9.02 -18.95
C THR A 29 9.65 8.05 -20.03
N ARG A 30 9.15 6.81 -19.99
CA ARG A 30 9.55 5.73 -20.89
C ARG A 30 8.49 5.46 -21.95
N SER A 31 8.91 4.87 -23.05
CA SER A 31 8.00 4.40 -24.11
C SER A 31 7.56 2.97 -23.82
N HIS A 32 6.27 2.76 -23.81
CA HIS A 32 5.63 1.45 -23.59
C HIS A 32 4.83 1.03 -24.82
N PRO A 33 4.52 -0.27 -24.97
CA PRO A 33 3.52 -0.73 -25.93
C PRO A 33 2.20 -0.01 -25.79
N GLU A 34 1.58 0.40 -26.90
CA GLU A 34 0.32 1.16 -26.90
C GLU A 34 -0.85 0.44 -26.20
N ASN A 35 -0.76 -0.89 -26.09
CA ASN A 35 -1.75 -1.72 -25.41
C ASN A 35 -1.53 -1.84 -23.89
N TRP A 36 -0.52 -1.20 -23.31
CA TRP A 36 -0.32 -1.14 -21.86
C TRP A 36 -0.98 0.11 -21.27
N HIS A 37 -2.11 -0.09 -20.63
CA HIS A 37 -2.92 0.99 -20.09
C HIS A 37 -2.79 1.06 -18.57
N VAL A 38 -2.26 2.17 -18.06
CA VAL A 38 -2.16 2.41 -16.62
C VAL A 38 -3.44 3.07 -16.10
N VAL A 39 -3.98 2.52 -15.01
CA VAL A 39 -5.10 3.07 -14.25
C VAL A 39 -4.59 3.52 -12.90
N GLU A 40 -4.74 4.82 -12.60
CA GLU A 40 -4.37 5.40 -11.32
C GLU A 40 -5.59 5.50 -10.41
N ALA A 41 -5.52 4.93 -9.21
CA ALA A 41 -6.61 5.01 -8.23
C ALA A 41 -6.09 4.77 -6.80
N PRO A 42 -6.91 5.06 -5.76
CA PRO A 42 -6.63 4.64 -4.38
C PRO A 42 -6.55 3.10 -4.26
N PRO A 43 -5.79 2.58 -3.27
CA PRO A 43 -5.61 1.13 -3.09
C PRO A 43 -6.91 0.32 -3.04
N SER A 44 -7.94 0.79 -2.33
CA SER A 44 -9.23 0.08 -2.24
C SER A 44 -9.93 -0.06 -3.59
N THR A 45 -9.85 0.96 -4.44
CA THR A 45 -10.40 0.92 -5.80
C THR A 45 -9.62 -0.07 -6.68
N LEU A 46 -8.27 -0.03 -6.62
CA LEU A 46 -7.44 -0.97 -7.39
C LEU A 46 -7.65 -2.42 -6.96
N ASN A 47 -7.81 -2.67 -5.65
CA ASN A 47 -8.16 -3.99 -5.13
C ASN A 47 -9.44 -4.52 -5.76
N GLN A 48 -10.51 -3.71 -5.75
CA GLN A 48 -11.79 -4.10 -6.33
C GLN A 48 -11.69 -4.35 -7.83
N MET A 49 -11.04 -3.44 -8.57
CA MET A 49 -10.84 -3.58 -10.02
C MET A 49 -10.04 -4.85 -10.37
N LEU A 50 -8.99 -5.18 -9.59
CA LEU A 50 -8.22 -6.40 -9.80
C LEU A 50 -9.07 -7.65 -9.49
N ALA A 51 -9.85 -7.63 -8.41
CA ALA A 51 -10.74 -8.73 -8.02
C ALA A 51 -11.86 -9.01 -9.04
N ASP A 52 -12.37 -7.94 -9.66
CA ASP A 52 -13.45 -8.00 -10.67
C ASP A 52 -12.93 -8.26 -12.09
N GLY A 53 -11.60 -8.33 -12.28
CA GLY A 53 -10.99 -8.54 -13.59
C GLY A 53 -10.98 -7.32 -14.50
N GLU A 54 -11.16 -6.12 -13.92
CA GLU A 54 -11.03 -4.84 -14.61
C GLU A 54 -9.56 -4.38 -14.73
N LEU A 55 -8.66 -4.95 -13.89
CA LEU A 55 -7.22 -4.88 -14.02
C LEU A 55 -6.65 -6.27 -14.25
N ASP A 56 -5.47 -6.33 -14.84
CA ASP A 56 -4.75 -7.58 -15.09
C ASP A 56 -3.60 -7.78 -14.08
N LEU A 57 -2.92 -6.69 -13.69
CA LEU A 57 -1.87 -6.67 -12.67
C LEU A 57 -1.68 -5.24 -12.14
N GLY A 58 -0.92 -5.10 -11.05
CA GLY A 58 -0.51 -3.79 -10.54
C GLY A 58 -0.22 -3.78 -9.05
N PHE A 59 0.02 -2.58 -8.52
CA PHE A 59 0.18 -2.39 -7.09
C PHE A 59 -1.18 -2.36 -6.40
N VAL A 60 -1.39 -3.34 -5.53
CA VAL A 60 -2.60 -3.48 -4.71
C VAL A 60 -2.23 -3.57 -3.23
N SER A 61 -3.19 -3.36 -2.35
CA SER A 61 -2.93 -3.46 -0.93
C SER A 61 -2.61 -4.91 -0.52
N SER A 62 -1.73 -5.08 0.47
CA SER A 62 -1.38 -6.43 0.97
C SER A 62 -2.60 -7.20 1.47
N TYR A 63 -3.63 -6.51 1.97
CA TYR A 63 -4.88 -7.12 2.41
C TYR A 63 -5.58 -7.89 1.29
N GLU A 64 -5.58 -7.34 0.06
CA GLU A 64 -6.26 -7.96 -1.08
C GLU A 64 -5.77 -9.39 -1.34
N TYR A 65 -4.45 -9.58 -1.37
CA TYR A 65 -3.89 -10.92 -1.50
C TYR A 65 -4.22 -11.79 -0.27
N GLY A 66 -4.15 -11.25 0.93
CA GLY A 66 -4.46 -11.97 2.16
C GLY A 66 -5.89 -12.54 2.21
N VAL A 67 -6.82 -11.92 1.49
CA VAL A 67 -8.23 -12.32 1.46
C VAL A 67 -8.55 -13.25 0.28
N ARG A 68 -7.91 -13.06 -0.87
CA ARG A 68 -8.19 -13.78 -2.13
C ARG A 68 -6.92 -14.32 -2.79
N PRO A 69 -6.04 -15.05 -2.06
CA PRO A 69 -4.74 -15.50 -2.57
C PRO A 69 -4.85 -16.41 -3.80
N GLU A 70 -5.95 -17.14 -3.93
CA GLU A 70 -6.20 -18.03 -5.06
C GLU A 70 -6.40 -17.31 -6.41
N LYS A 71 -6.68 -16.00 -6.37
CA LYS A 71 -6.86 -15.19 -7.57
C LYS A 71 -5.57 -14.63 -8.14
N TYR A 72 -4.46 -14.67 -7.37
CA TYR A 72 -3.30 -13.85 -7.66
C TYR A 72 -1.98 -14.61 -7.56
N ARG A 73 -0.96 -14.10 -8.31
CA ARG A 73 0.45 -14.34 -8.05
C ARG A 73 1.13 -13.04 -7.69
N ILE A 74 2.07 -13.08 -6.75
CA ILE A 74 2.87 -11.94 -6.32
C ILE A 74 4.04 -11.78 -7.29
N LEU A 75 4.24 -10.59 -7.87
CA LEU A 75 5.45 -10.30 -8.63
C LEU A 75 6.63 -10.11 -7.68
N PRO A 76 7.74 -10.86 -7.88
CA PRO A 76 8.89 -10.81 -6.99
C PRO A 76 9.51 -9.42 -6.87
N ASP A 77 10.08 -9.14 -5.70
CA ASP A 77 10.89 -7.95 -5.41
C ASP A 77 10.20 -6.58 -5.69
N LEU A 78 8.87 -6.55 -5.65
CA LEU A 78 8.05 -5.35 -5.78
C LEU A 78 7.07 -5.21 -4.61
N SER A 79 7.22 -4.13 -3.84
CA SER A 79 6.33 -3.81 -2.72
C SER A 79 6.35 -2.31 -2.40
N ILE A 80 5.44 -1.87 -1.56
CA ILE A 80 5.53 -0.59 -0.84
C ILE A 80 5.55 -0.92 0.64
N SER A 81 6.67 -0.67 1.30
CA SER A 81 6.93 -1.13 2.66
C SER A 81 7.80 -0.16 3.43
N ALA A 82 7.81 -0.28 4.76
CA ALA A 82 8.68 0.47 5.65
C ALA A 82 9.34 -0.44 6.69
N ASN A 83 10.56 -0.10 7.10
CA ASN A 83 11.26 -0.76 8.19
C ASN A 83 11.32 0.21 9.37
N GLY A 84 10.27 0.26 10.18
CA GLY A 84 9.99 1.29 11.16
C GLY A 84 8.95 2.29 10.65
N PRO A 85 9.08 3.59 10.95
CA PRO A 85 8.12 4.61 10.53
C PRO A 85 7.90 4.62 9.02
N VAL A 86 6.62 4.67 8.60
CA VAL A 86 6.25 4.84 7.18
C VAL A 86 6.02 6.30 6.82
N GLY A 87 5.68 7.14 7.79
CA GLY A 87 5.47 8.57 7.63
C GLY A 87 4.18 9.00 6.91
N SER A 88 3.34 8.03 6.51
CA SER A 88 2.11 8.31 5.77
C SER A 88 0.95 7.36 6.08
N VAL A 89 1.02 6.63 7.19
CA VAL A 89 -0.08 5.80 7.71
C VAL A 89 -0.15 5.98 9.20
N PHE A 90 -1.08 6.82 9.65
CA PHE A 90 -1.18 7.23 11.05
C PHE A 90 -2.55 6.95 11.65
N LEU A 91 -2.55 6.56 12.91
CA LEU A 91 -3.67 6.81 13.81
C LEU A 91 -3.42 8.15 14.51
N PHE A 92 -4.15 9.17 14.11
CA PHE A 92 -4.22 10.45 14.81
C PHE A 92 -5.21 10.32 15.96
N SER A 93 -4.84 10.77 17.15
CA SER A 93 -5.72 10.66 18.33
C SER A 93 -5.68 11.91 19.19
N ARG A 94 -6.83 12.22 19.79
CA ARG A 94 -7.00 13.32 20.76
C ARG A 94 -6.64 12.92 22.19
N ILE A 95 -6.60 11.60 22.45
CA ILE A 95 -6.23 10.98 23.74
C ILE A 95 -5.15 9.93 23.50
N ASP A 96 -4.48 9.48 24.56
CA ASP A 96 -3.49 8.40 24.46
C ASP A 96 -4.11 7.18 23.76
N PRO A 97 -3.52 6.66 22.68
CA PRO A 97 -4.03 5.49 21.96
C PRO A 97 -4.27 4.25 22.85
N LYS A 98 -3.56 4.13 23.96
CA LYS A 98 -3.78 3.05 24.94
C LYS A 98 -5.04 3.23 25.79
N LEU A 99 -5.70 4.38 25.71
CA LEU A 99 -6.95 4.70 26.42
C LEU A 99 -8.16 4.73 25.49
N LEU A 100 -8.03 4.22 24.25
CA LEU A 100 -9.10 4.24 23.25
C LEU A 100 -10.16 3.14 23.45
N ASP A 101 -10.15 2.43 24.56
CA ASP A 101 -11.19 1.46 24.88
C ASP A 101 -12.58 2.09 24.90
N ASN A 102 -13.55 1.48 24.19
CA ASN A 102 -14.92 2.01 24.01
C ASN A 102 -15.04 3.38 23.30
N HIS A 103 -13.95 3.92 22.75
CA HIS A 103 -13.97 5.14 21.95
C HIS A 103 -14.23 4.86 20.48
N THR A 104 -14.71 5.86 19.74
CA THR A 104 -14.95 5.74 18.30
C THR A 104 -13.70 6.15 17.50
N ILE A 105 -13.29 5.29 16.58
CA ILE A 105 -12.22 5.54 15.61
C ILE A 105 -12.84 5.67 14.23
N LEU A 106 -12.56 6.79 13.56
CA LEU A 106 -12.89 6.99 12.16
C LEU A 106 -11.79 6.39 11.28
N LEU A 107 -12.16 5.50 10.38
CA LEU A 107 -11.26 4.82 9.46
C LEU A 107 -11.40 5.41 8.06
N SER A 108 -10.30 5.86 7.46
CA SER A 108 -10.26 6.19 6.02
C SER A 108 -10.55 4.93 5.19
N GLY A 109 -11.53 5.01 4.29
CA GLY A 109 -11.91 3.89 3.41
C GLY A 109 -10.95 3.63 2.25
N GLN A 110 -9.77 4.25 2.23
CA GLN A 110 -8.85 4.19 1.08
C GLN A 110 -7.92 2.95 1.08
N SER A 111 -7.78 2.24 2.22
CA SER A 111 -6.89 1.07 2.33
C SER A 111 -7.35 0.07 3.38
N GLU A 112 -7.79 -1.11 2.95
CA GLU A 112 -8.13 -2.22 3.84
C GLU A 112 -6.90 -2.72 4.63
N THR A 113 -5.70 -2.70 4.05
CA THR A 113 -4.48 -3.07 4.78
C THR A 113 -4.27 -2.21 6.01
N SER A 114 -4.45 -0.90 5.89
CA SER A 114 -4.26 0.04 7.01
C SER A 114 -5.38 -0.07 8.03
N ILE A 115 -6.62 -0.34 7.58
CA ILE A 115 -7.77 -0.63 8.46
C ILE A 115 -7.50 -1.88 9.30
N ALA A 116 -7.08 -2.97 8.68
CA ALA A 116 -6.76 -4.20 9.40
C ALA A 116 -5.55 -4.02 10.34
N LEU A 117 -4.52 -3.29 9.89
CA LEU A 117 -3.34 -3.01 10.71
C LEU A 117 -3.67 -2.22 11.97
N VAL A 118 -4.46 -1.14 11.87
CA VAL A 118 -4.84 -0.34 13.07
C VAL A 118 -5.66 -1.17 14.04
N LYS A 119 -6.55 -2.04 13.56
CA LYS A 119 -7.32 -2.96 14.41
C LYS A 119 -6.40 -3.96 15.12
N ILE A 120 -5.44 -4.57 14.40
CA ILE A 120 -4.43 -5.47 14.98
C ILE A 120 -3.65 -4.74 16.08
N ILE A 121 -3.18 -3.52 15.81
CA ILE A 121 -2.41 -2.74 16.78
C ILE A 121 -3.24 -2.44 18.03
N LEU A 122 -4.44 -1.92 17.88
CA LEU A 122 -5.28 -1.55 19.01
C LEU A 122 -5.74 -2.77 19.82
N GLU A 123 -6.24 -3.79 19.14
CA GLU A 123 -6.86 -4.94 19.80
C GLU A 123 -5.84 -5.95 20.34
N LYS A 124 -4.77 -6.26 19.56
CA LYS A 124 -3.77 -7.27 19.96
C LYS A 124 -2.59 -6.67 20.73
N PHE A 125 -2.06 -5.52 20.28
CA PHE A 125 -0.86 -4.95 20.89
C PHE A 125 -1.18 -4.03 22.07
N TYR A 126 -2.17 -3.16 21.93
CA TYR A 126 -2.57 -2.22 23.01
C TYR A 126 -3.68 -2.78 23.91
N ARG A 127 -4.39 -3.84 23.46
CA ARG A 127 -5.46 -4.52 24.19
C ARG A 127 -6.62 -3.60 24.55
N VAL A 128 -6.99 -2.72 23.64
CA VAL A 128 -8.18 -1.85 23.71
C VAL A 128 -9.21 -2.29 22.67
N GLN A 129 -10.49 -2.04 22.93
CA GLN A 129 -11.63 -2.44 22.09
C GLN A 129 -12.44 -1.20 21.69
N PRO A 130 -11.97 -0.40 20.73
CA PRO A 130 -12.73 0.74 20.24
C PRO A 130 -13.84 0.32 19.28
N SER A 131 -14.80 1.24 19.07
CA SER A 131 -15.76 1.13 17.98
C SER A 131 -15.20 1.76 16.71
N TYR A 132 -15.50 1.16 15.55
CA TYR A 132 -14.97 1.61 14.26
C TYR A 132 -16.09 2.09 13.34
N ILE A 133 -15.89 3.25 12.72
CA ILE A 133 -16.73 3.75 11.64
C ILE A 133 -15.86 4.06 10.42
N VAL A 134 -16.34 3.79 9.21
CA VAL A 134 -15.65 4.16 7.98
C VAL A 134 -16.25 5.45 7.44
N GLY A 135 -15.40 6.36 6.96
CA GLY A 135 -15.86 7.62 6.39
C GLY A 135 -14.76 8.53 5.89
N ASN A 136 -15.17 9.73 5.47
CA ASN A 136 -14.27 10.78 5.04
C ASN A 136 -13.61 11.43 6.28
N VAL A 137 -12.29 11.42 6.34
CA VAL A 137 -11.53 11.98 7.47
C VAL A 137 -11.57 13.51 7.53
N ASN A 138 -12.02 14.18 6.46
CA ASN A 138 -12.27 15.62 6.41
C ASN A 138 -13.77 15.98 6.61
N GLY A 139 -14.61 14.98 6.96
CA GLY A 139 -16.05 15.17 7.16
C GLY A 139 -16.41 15.44 8.62
N GLU A 140 -17.69 15.74 8.87
CA GLU A 140 -18.21 16.08 10.23
C GLU A 140 -17.91 14.98 11.26
N LYS A 141 -17.97 13.70 10.86
CA LYS A 141 -17.66 12.55 11.74
C LYS A 141 -16.23 12.56 12.30
N ALA A 142 -15.29 13.25 11.64
CA ALA A 142 -13.93 13.38 12.12
C ALA A 142 -13.83 14.20 13.41
N ASN A 143 -14.74 15.18 13.59
CA ASN A 143 -14.78 16.01 14.80
C ASN A 143 -15.31 15.26 16.02
N GLU A 144 -16.15 14.24 15.81
CA GLU A 144 -16.78 13.43 16.86
C GLU A 144 -15.92 12.22 17.26
N ALA A 145 -15.01 11.78 16.38
CA ALA A 145 -14.15 10.64 16.62
C ALA A 145 -13.01 10.97 17.59
N SER A 146 -12.70 10.05 18.49
CA SER A 146 -11.54 10.17 19.40
C SER A 146 -10.22 9.89 18.71
N GLY A 147 -10.25 9.15 17.58
CA GLY A 147 -9.10 8.90 16.72
C GLY A 147 -9.50 8.78 15.26
N ILE A 148 -8.54 9.04 14.38
CA ILE A 148 -8.72 9.01 12.92
C ILE A 148 -7.57 8.22 12.30
N LEU A 149 -7.89 7.16 11.55
CA LEU A 149 -6.93 6.54 10.64
C LEU A 149 -6.91 7.33 9.34
N ALA A 150 -5.76 7.92 9.01
CA ALA A 150 -5.52 8.54 7.72
C ALA A 150 -4.30 7.92 7.03
N ILE A 151 -4.30 7.92 5.70
CA ILE A 151 -3.24 7.32 4.90
C ILE A 151 -2.81 8.21 3.72
N GLY A 152 -1.61 7.92 3.20
CA GLY A 152 -1.09 8.57 2.00
C GLY A 152 -0.99 10.07 2.12
N ASP A 153 -1.30 10.77 1.05
CA ASP A 153 -1.21 12.24 0.97
C ASP A 153 -2.12 12.96 1.98
N GLU A 154 -3.23 12.33 2.36
CA GLU A 154 -4.14 12.85 3.38
C GLU A 154 -3.50 12.80 4.78
N ALA A 155 -2.82 11.70 5.10
CA ALA A 155 -2.09 11.56 6.36
C ALA A 155 -0.93 12.56 6.46
N LEU A 156 -0.22 12.81 5.37
CA LEU A 156 0.85 13.80 5.30
C LEU A 156 0.32 15.22 5.59
N ARG A 157 -0.83 15.61 4.99
CA ARG A 157 -1.47 16.90 5.26
C ARG A 157 -1.93 17.02 6.71
N LEU A 158 -2.52 15.97 7.25
CA LEU A 158 -3.03 15.96 8.61
C LEU A 158 -1.88 16.01 9.64
N SER A 159 -0.78 15.32 9.37
CA SER A 159 0.43 15.37 10.19
C SER A 159 1.03 16.77 10.23
N ALA A 160 1.09 17.45 9.07
CA ALA A 160 1.61 18.83 8.96
C ALA A 160 0.71 19.86 9.68
N SER A 161 -0.59 19.60 9.88
CA SER A 161 -1.51 20.52 10.54
C SER A 161 -1.22 20.72 12.03
N GLY A 162 -0.61 19.73 12.69
CA GLY A 162 -0.36 19.76 14.14
C GLY A 162 -1.61 19.69 15.01
N GLU A 163 -2.78 19.34 14.44
CA GLU A 163 -4.08 19.37 15.14
C GLU A 163 -4.19 18.29 16.23
N PHE A 164 -3.52 17.16 16.07
CA PHE A 164 -3.65 16.01 16.97
C PHE A 164 -2.50 15.89 17.95
N GLN A 165 -2.82 15.68 19.21
CA GLN A 165 -1.83 15.50 20.28
C GLN A 165 -1.00 14.22 20.10
N TYR A 166 -1.64 13.16 19.60
CA TYR A 166 -1.00 11.87 19.36
C TYR A 166 -1.04 11.52 17.88
N GLN A 167 0.12 11.19 17.34
CA GLN A 167 0.31 10.73 15.98
C GLN A 167 1.06 9.40 16.04
N LEU A 168 0.33 8.31 15.86
CA LEU A 168 0.85 6.96 15.95
C LEU A 168 1.14 6.42 14.55
N ASP A 169 2.41 6.36 14.16
CA ASP A 169 2.82 5.73 12.91
C ASP A 169 2.65 4.21 13.00
N LEU A 170 1.78 3.65 12.15
CA LEU A 170 1.43 2.23 12.25
C LEU A 170 2.57 1.31 11.81
N GLY A 171 3.43 1.76 10.90
CA GLY A 171 4.64 1.01 10.50
C GLY A 171 5.65 0.90 11.64
N GLU A 172 5.84 2.00 12.38
CA GLU A 172 6.71 2.03 13.55
C GLU A 172 6.20 1.10 14.65
N VAL A 173 4.91 1.19 14.98
CA VAL A 173 4.30 0.32 16.00
C VAL A 173 4.41 -1.14 15.62
N TRP A 174 4.10 -1.49 14.37
CA TRP A 174 4.25 -2.86 13.89
C TRP A 174 5.69 -3.36 14.06
N CYS A 175 6.68 -2.56 13.64
CA CYS A 175 8.09 -2.90 13.76
C CYS A 175 8.51 -3.12 15.21
N ASN A 176 8.08 -2.24 16.12
CA ASN A 176 8.41 -2.31 17.55
C ASN A 176 7.84 -3.57 18.23
N TYR A 177 6.65 -4.04 17.80
CA TYR A 177 6.01 -5.23 18.37
C TYR A 177 6.41 -6.55 17.72
N THR A 178 6.86 -6.52 16.46
CA THR A 178 7.11 -7.75 15.69
C THR A 178 8.57 -7.95 15.31
N ASP A 179 9.40 -6.92 15.44
CA ASP A 179 10.77 -6.85 14.88
C ASP A 179 10.81 -7.09 13.34
N LEU A 180 9.71 -6.84 12.64
CA LEU A 180 9.60 -7.02 11.20
C LEU A 180 9.18 -5.71 10.51
N PRO A 181 9.62 -5.49 9.25
CA PRO A 181 9.07 -4.40 8.44
C PRO A 181 7.57 -4.59 8.23
N PHE A 182 6.86 -3.52 7.81
CA PHE A 182 5.47 -3.69 7.36
C PHE A 182 5.37 -3.48 5.85
N VAL A 183 4.62 -4.35 5.17
CA VAL A 183 4.38 -4.30 3.72
C VAL A 183 2.94 -3.82 3.50
N PHE A 184 2.79 -2.59 3.02
CA PHE A 184 1.49 -1.95 2.81
C PHE A 184 0.84 -2.35 1.49
N ALA A 185 1.67 -2.53 0.45
CA ALA A 185 1.23 -2.95 -0.88
C ALA A 185 2.23 -3.90 -1.51
N ILE A 186 1.73 -4.76 -2.36
CA ILE A 186 2.48 -5.67 -3.22
C ILE A 186 2.14 -5.42 -4.68
N CYS A 187 2.99 -5.86 -5.60
CA CYS A 187 2.61 -5.97 -6.98
C CYS A 187 2.06 -7.37 -7.24
N ALA A 188 0.83 -7.45 -7.70
CA ALA A 188 0.14 -8.72 -7.94
C ALA A 188 -0.39 -8.79 -9.37
N VAL A 189 -0.44 -10.00 -9.91
CA VAL A 189 -1.03 -10.32 -11.21
C VAL A 189 -2.15 -11.34 -11.02
N ARG A 190 -3.25 -11.21 -11.75
CA ARG A 190 -4.32 -12.19 -11.74
C ARG A 190 -3.81 -13.54 -12.25
N GLU A 191 -4.16 -14.61 -11.56
CA GLU A 191 -3.77 -15.99 -11.88
C GLU A 191 -4.11 -16.34 -13.33
N GLU A 192 -5.35 -16.09 -13.77
CA GLU A 192 -5.79 -16.38 -15.15
C GLU A 192 -4.97 -15.60 -16.19
N PHE A 193 -4.69 -14.32 -15.91
CA PHE A 193 -3.89 -13.50 -16.83
C PHE A 193 -2.45 -14.00 -16.91
N CYS A 194 -1.87 -14.35 -15.77
CA CYS A 194 -0.53 -14.88 -15.64
C CYS A 194 -0.36 -16.19 -16.45
N MET A 195 -1.31 -17.12 -16.34
CA MET A 195 -1.28 -18.40 -17.05
C MET A 195 -1.33 -18.23 -18.58
N GLU A 196 -2.09 -17.25 -19.06
CA GLU A 196 -2.28 -17.04 -20.50
C GLU A 196 -1.22 -16.12 -21.14
N ASN A 197 -0.57 -15.24 -20.34
CA ASN A 197 0.22 -14.12 -20.85
C ASN A 197 1.56 -13.96 -20.10
N ALA A 198 2.22 -15.06 -19.71
CA ALA A 198 3.44 -15.04 -18.91
C ALA A 198 4.54 -14.12 -19.49
N GLU A 199 4.78 -14.14 -20.81
CA GLU A 199 5.78 -13.28 -21.46
C GLU A 199 5.47 -11.78 -21.29
N ILE A 200 4.18 -11.40 -21.27
CA ILE A 200 3.76 -10.01 -21.06
C ILE A 200 3.97 -9.63 -19.59
N VAL A 201 3.63 -10.54 -18.67
CA VAL A 201 3.83 -10.33 -17.22
C VAL A 201 5.31 -10.16 -16.91
N ASP A 202 6.18 -11.01 -17.46
CA ASP A 202 7.65 -10.88 -17.34
C ASP A 202 8.13 -9.52 -17.83
N ALA A 203 7.68 -9.08 -19.02
CA ALA A 203 8.11 -7.80 -19.60
C ALA A 203 7.68 -6.61 -18.72
N ILE A 204 6.48 -6.62 -18.16
CA ILE A 204 5.99 -5.56 -17.25
C ILE A 204 6.72 -5.62 -15.91
N HIS A 205 6.98 -6.81 -15.41
CA HIS A 205 7.73 -7.01 -14.16
C HIS A 205 9.16 -6.45 -14.29
N GLU A 206 9.87 -6.80 -15.37
CA GLU A 206 11.21 -6.27 -15.66
C GLU A 206 11.20 -4.74 -15.77
N GLU A 207 10.19 -4.17 -16.44
CA GLU A 207 10.02 -2.73 -16.55
C GLU A 207 9.80 -2.05 -15.21
N PHE A 208 8.97 -2.64 -14.31
CA PHE A 208 8.81 -2.13 -12.95
C PHE A 208 10.10 -2.21 -12.13
N LEU A 209 10.86 -3.31 -12.25
CA LEU A 209 12.16 -3.45 -11.59
C LEU A 209 13.17 -2.41 -12.08
N PHE A 210 13.20 -2.16 -13.39
CA PHE A 210 13.99 -1.09 -13.98
C PHE A 210 13.59 0.28 -13.44
N CYS A 211 12.30 0.63 -13.49
CA CYS A 211 11.76 1.90 -12.97
C CYS A 211 12.07 2.09 -11.48
N LYS A 212 11.98 1.03 -10.68
CA LYS A 212 12.37 1.03 -9.27
C LYS A 212 13.85 1.40 -9.08
N GLY A 213 14.74 0.85 -9.92
CA GLY A 213 16.17 1.11 -9.88
C GLY A 213 16.51 2.56 -10.24
N GLU A 214 16.06 3.00 -11.41
CA GLU A 214 16.28 4.35 -11.94
C GLU A 214 15.62 5.43 -11.05
N GLY A 215 14.38 5.20 -10.61
CA GLY A 215 13.67 6.16 -9.77
C GLY A 215 14.35 6.38 -8.41
N ARG A 216 15.04 5.38 -7.88
CA ARG A 216 15.85 5.56 -6.67
C ARG A 216 17.09 6.41 -6.91
N GLN A 217 17.70 6.34 -8.12
CA GLN A 217 18.84 7.17 -8.49
C GLN A 217 18.40 8.62 -8.78
N ALA A 218 17.21 8.79 -9.36
CA ALA A 218 16.64 10.08 -9.73
C ALA A 218 15.78 10.72 -8.60
N LEU A 219 15.88 10.24 -7.36
CA LEU A 219 14.95 10.58 -6.28
C LEU A 219 14.86 12.08 -6.00
N GLU A 220 15.97 12.83 -6.04
CA GLU A 220 15.99 14.28 -5.83
C GLU A 220 15.14 15.01 -6.88
N SER A 221 15.33 14.69 -8.17
CA SER A 221 14.56 15.32 -9.24
C SER A 221 13.08 14.95 -9.21
N ILE A 222 12.76 13.71 -8.82
CA ILE A 222 11.38 13.26 -8.61
C ILE A 222 10.74 14.05 -7.46
N CYS A 223 11.45 14.26 -6.35
CA CYS A 223 10.93 15.03 -5.22
C CYS A 223 10.62 16.49 -5.60
N LEU A 224 11.46 17.13 -6.42
CA LEU A 224 11.16 18.47 -6.93
C LEU A 224 9.86 18.52 -7.74
N GLN A 225 9.56 17.46 -8.47
CA GLN A 225 8.36 17.35 -9.31
C GLN A 225 7.09 17.05 -8.49
N VAL A 226 7.19 16.16 -7.48
CA VAL A 226 5.99 15.63 -6.80
C VAL A 226 5.67 16.31 -5.48
N ALA A 227 6.65 16.88 -4.77
CA ALA A 227 6.42 17.55 -3.50
C ALA A 227 5.32 18.66 -3.55
N PRO A 228 5.17 19.44 -4.64
CA PRO A 228 4.09 20.42 -4.74
C PRO A 228 2.66 19.86 -4.75
N ARG A 229 2.50 18.53 -4.94
CA ARG A 229 1.17 17.87 -4.89
C ARG A 229 0.58 17.82 -3.48
N ILE A 230 1.44 17.93 -2.47
CA ILE A 230 1.10 17.99 -1.04
C ILE A 230 1.88 19.16 -0.40
N PRO A 231 1.45 19.69 0.77
CA PRO A 231 2.15 20.80 1.43
C PRO A 231 3.45 20.28 2.10
N MET A 232 4.45 19.94 1.29
CA MET A 232 5.72 19.36 1.71
C MET A 232 6.87 20.01 0.94
N HIS A 233 7.97 20.32 1.64
CA HIS A 233 9.18 20.80 0.98
C HIS A 233 9.88 19.64 0.23
N PRO A 234 10.57 19.88 -0.88
CA PRO A 234 11.30 18.81 -1.59
C PRO A 234 12.27 17.99 -0.72
N ASP A 235 12.96 18.62 0.24
CA ASP A 235 13.85 17.92 1.17
C ASP A 235 13.10 16.96 2.10
N GLU A 236 11.92 17.35 2.58
CA GLU A 236 11.03 16.50 3.38
C GLU A 236 10.51 15.34 2.54
N CYS A 237 10.11 15.63 1.29
CA CYS A 237 9.71 14.62 0.31
C CYS A 237 10.84 13.60 0.07
N TYR A 238 12.07 14.07 -0.05
CA TYR A 238 13.23 13.21 -0.21
C TYR A 238 13.43 12.28 1.00
N VAL A 239 13.38 12.82 2.22
CA VAL A 239 13.47 12.02 3.45
C VAL A 239 12.36 10.97 3.50
N TYR A 240 11.12 11.37 3.20
CA TYR A 240 9.96 10.49 3.17
C TYR A 240 10.12 9.36 2.14
N LEU A 241 10.35 9.69 0.86
CA LEU A 241 10.44 8.70 -0.21
C LEU A 241 11.67 7.79 -0.06
N ARG A 242 12.77 8.29 0.52
CA ARG A 242 13.94 7.48 0.84
C ARG A 242 13.67 6.44 1.94
N ALA A 243 12.76 6.74 2.88
CA ALA A 243 12.34 5.82 3.93
C ALA A 243 11.51 4.66 3.37
N ILE A 244 10.70 4.88 2.35
CA ILE A 244 9.93 3.84 1.66
C ILE A 244 10.85 2.82 0.99
N LYS A 245 10.48 1.55 1.06
CA LYS A 245 11.23 0.43 0.49
C LYS A 245 10.36 -0.30 -0.53
N TYR A 246 10.93 -0.56 -1.71
CA TYR A 246 10.18 -1.07 -2.87
C TYR A 246 10.47 -2.55 -3.22
N GLY A 247 11.47 -3.16 -2.61
CA GLY A 247 11.76 -4.59 -2.79
C GLY A 247 10.94 -5.48 -1.86
N LEU A 248 10.90 -6.79 -2.10
CA LEU A 248 10.16 -7.80 -1.33
C LEU A 248 11.07 -9.01 -0.95
N GLY A 249 12.19 -8.72 -0.29
CA GLY A 249 13.10 -9.78 0.20
C GLY A 249 12.56 -10.52 1.43
N ASP A 250 13.29 -11.55 1.87
CA ASP A 250 12.88 -12.57 2.85
C ASP A 250 12.22 -12.01 4.12
N ARG A 251 12.82 -10.97 4.76
CA ARG A 251 12.24 -10.37 5.97
C ARG A 251 10.86 -9.75 5.73
N LYS A 252 10.59 -9.25 4.52
CA LYS A 252 9.29 -8.69 4.16
C LYS A 252 8.28 -9.77 3.80
N GLN A 253 8.74 -10.88 3.21
CA GLN A 253 7.91 -12.06 2.99
C GLN A 253 7.45 -12.63 4.35
N LEU A 254 8.35 -12.82 5.31
CA LEU A 254 8.02 -13.19 6.69
C LEU A 254 7.05 -12.19 7.35
N ALA A 255 7.22 -10.90 7.08
CA ALA A 255 6.31 -9.86 7.60
C ALA A 255 4.90 -9.97 7.01
N LEU A 256 4.78 -10.25 5.70
CA LEU A 256 3.50 -10.52 5.04
C LEU A 256 2.83 -11.76 5.63
N GLU A 257 3.55 -12.87 5.75
CA GLU A 257 3.00 -14.10 6.34
C GLU A 257 2.54 -13.88 7.78
N LYS A 258 3.30 -13.11 8.58
CA LYS A 258 2.87 -12.73 9.94
C LYS A 258 1.61 -11.87 9.92
N TYR A 259 1.50 -10.91 9.02
CA TYR A 259 0.31 -10.09 8.85
C TYR A 259 -0.90 -10.93 8.43
N TYR A 260 -0.73 -11.84 7.48
CA TYR A 260 -1.79 -12.75 7.04
C TYR A 260 -2.24 -13.71 8.14
N ASN A 261 -1.33 -14.20 8.97
CA ASN A 261 -1.71 -15.00 10.14
C ASN A 261 -2.61 -14.20 11.11
N TYR A 262 -2.35 -12.90 11.32
CA TYR A 262 -3.27 -12.06 12.10
C TYR A 262 -4.63 -11.88 11.41
N LEU A 263 -4.69 -11.74 10.09
CA LEU A 263 -5.95 -11.68 9.35
C LEU A 263 -6.74 -13.00 9.48
N ILE A 264 -6.06 -14.15 9.38
CA ILE A 264 -6.66 -15.48 9.57
C ILE A 264 -7.22 -15.62 10.99
N GLU A 265 -6.45 -15.26 12.02
CA GLU A 265 -6.91 -15.29 13.41
C GLU A 265 -8.15 -14.41 13.66
N ARG A 266 -8.30 -13.32 12.91
CA ARG A 266 -9.45 -12.40 12.95
C ARG A 266 -10.64 -12.90 12.13
N GLY A 267 -10.48 -13.99 11.36
CA GLY A 267 -11.50 -14.47 10.42
C GLY A 267 -11.68 -13.60 9.18
N GLU A 268 -10.71 -12.71 8.90
CA GLU A 268 -10.72 -11.78 7.76
C GLU A 268 -9.87 -12.32 6.58
N GLY A 269 -8.85 -13.15 6.84
CA GLY A 269 -7.90 -13.67 5.87
C GLY A 269 -8.18 -15.13 5.45
N SER A 270 -7.70 -15.49 4.26
CA SER A 270 -7.72 -16.86 3.76
C SER A 270 -6.51 -17.64 4.25
N ALA A 271 -6.71 -18.88 4.72
CA ALA A 271 -5.61 -19.79 5.09
C ALA A 271 -4.68 -20.11 3.91
N LEU A 272 -5.14 -19.91 2.67
CA LEU A 272 -4.34 -20.11 1.46
C LEU A 272 -3.34 -18.97 1.20
N SER A 273 -3.38 -17.87 1.98
CA SER A 273 -2.44 -16.76 1.84
C SER A 273 -1.03 -17.08 2.35
N VAL A 274 -0.88 -18.19 3.08
CA VAL A 274 0.41 -18.71 3.57
C VAL A 274 0.53 -20.19 3.19
N PRO A 275 1.63 -20.58 2.48
CA PRO A 275 2.76 -19.76 2.04
C PRO A 275 2.41 -18.82 0.87
N LEU A 276 3.23 -17.77 0.69
CA LEU A 276 3.08 -16.81 -0.42
C LEU A 276 3.25 -17.51 -1.77
N GLN A 277 2.42 -17.15 -2.74
CA GLN A 277 2.47 -17.68 -4.11
C GLN A 277 3.03 -16.62 -5.06
N PHE A 278 4.20 -16.87 -5.63
CA PHE A 278 4.88 -15.98 -6.57
C PHE A 278 4.64 -16.40 -8.03
N PHE A 279 4.78 -15.40 -8.92
CA PHE A 279 4.89 -15.60 -10.35
C PHE A 279 6.23 -16.22 -10.73
#